data_5290103d40091ddd17c04d9e1840555c
#
_entry.id   5290103d40091ddd17c04d9e1840555c
#
_cell.length_a   1.000
_cell.length_b   1.000
_cell.length_c   1.000
_cell.angle_alpha   90.00
_cell.angle_beta   90.00
_cell.angle_gamma   90.00
#
_symmetry.space_group_name_H-M   'P 1'
#
loop_
_entity.id
_entity.type
_entity.pdbx_description
1 polymer ?
#
loop_
_entity_poly.entity_id
_entity_poly.type
_entity_poly.pdbx_seq_one_letter_code
_entity_poly.pdbx_strand_id
1 'polypeptide(L)'
;MTTQTTSPSANAELVRAGFRAFNAGDVDECLTYSAPDLIINLAELPEPQHGHETWRQGFEMLRRAFPDLRAHIEDIVAAEDKVAVRLRFRGTHSGEFLGLPATGRSVEYVSHEFYRIANGLIAEEWICSDMASLFRQLS
;
A
#
# COMPACT_ATOMS: atom_id res chain seq x y z
N MET A 1 -11.37 -11.56 24.50
CA MET A 1 -11.87 -11.91 23.15
C MET A 1 -10.73 -12.56 22.36
N THR A 2 -10.97 -13.71 21.78
CA THR A 2 -9.95 -14.44 21.03
C THR A 2 -9.85 -13.90 19.61
N THR A 3 -8.64 -13.60 19.13
CA THR A 3 -8.42 -13.23 17.75
C THR A 3 -8.70 -14.41 16.83
N GLN A 4 -9.55 -14.24 15.85
CA GLN A 4 -9.83 -15.25 14.85
C GLN A 4 -8.65 -15.35 13.89
N THR A 5 -8.14 -16.57 13.69
CA THR A 5 -7.05 -16.83 12.76
C THR A 5 -7.58 -17.32 11.43
N THR A 6 -6.97 -16.85 10.35
CA THR A 6 -7.22 -17.30 8.99
C THR A 6 -5.96 -17.98 8.45
N SER A 7 -6.12 -18.83 7.45
CA SER A 7 -4.98 -19.56 6.88
C SER A 7 -4.02 -18.62 6.15
N PRO A 8 -2.73 -18.97 6.04
CA PRO A 8 -1.79 -18.19 5.23
C PRO A 8 -2.27 -17.99 3.79
N SER A 9 -2.87 -19.02 3.19
CA SER A 9 -3.44 -18.92 1.84
C SER A 9 -4.57 -17.90 1.75
N ALA A 10 -5.48 -17.90 2.72
CA ALA A 10 -6.56 -16.90 2.79
C ALA A 10 -6.00 -15.49 3.03
N ASN A 11 -4.97 -15.38 3.85
CA ASN A 11 -4.31 -14.10 4.13
C ASN A 11 -3.64 -13.52 2.88
N ALA A 12 -2.96 -14.36 2.11
CA ALA A 12 -2.36 -13.95 0.83
C ALA A 12 -3.44 -13.47 -0.14
N GLU A 13 -4.57 -14.17 -0.23
CA GLU A 13 -5.67 -13.77 -1.11
C GLU A 13 -6.29 -12.44 -0.68
N LEU A 14 -6.40 -12.21 0.62
CA LEU A 14 -6.88 -10.92 1.15
C LEU A 14 -5.99 -9.76 0.65
N VAL A 15 -4.68 -9.93 0.72
CA VAL A 15 -3.73 -8.92 0.25
C VAL A 15 -3.84 -8.74 -1.26
N ARG A 16 -3.97 -9.82 -2.03
CA ARG A 16 -4.18 -9.72 -3.48
C ARG A 16 -5.46 -8.94 -3.82
N ALA A 17 -6.54 -9.20 -3.08
CA ALA A 17 -7.79 -8.48 -3.27
C ALA A 17 -7.62 -6.98 -3.01
N GLY A 18 -6.87 -6.63 -1.98
CA GLY A 18 -6.53 -5.24 -1.67
C GLY A 18 -5.81 -4.54 -2.82
N PHE A 19 -4.85 -5.21 -3.44
CA PHE A 19 -4.13 -4.63 -4.57
C PHE A 19 -4.96 -4.56 -5.85
N ARG A 20 -5.89 -5.50 -6.05
CA ARG A 20 -6.85 -5.39 -7.16
C ARG A 20 -7.71 -4.13 -7.00
N ALA A 21 -8.21 -3.88 -5.80
CA ALA A 21 -8.98 -2.67 -5.50
C ALA A 21 -8.13 -1.41 -5.65
N PHE A 22 -6.89 -1.45 -5.19
CA PHE A 22 -5.93 -0.36 -5.35
C PHE A 22 -5.76 -0.02 -6.84
N ASN A 23 -5.52 -1.02 -7.67
CA ASN A 23 -5.32 -0.84 -9.11
C ASN A 23 -6.58 -0.33 -9.81
N ALA A 24 -7.75 -0.65 -9.28
CA ALA A 24 -9.02 -0.13 -9.79
C ALA A 24 -9.30 1.30 -9.33
N GLY A 25 -8.50 1.85 -8.42
CA GLY A 25 -8.72 3.17 -7.86
C GLY A 25 -9.88 3.22 -6.88
N ASP A 26 -10.30 2.06 -6.36
CA ASP A 26 -11.47 1.94 -5.48
C ASP A 26 -11.03 1.97 -4.01
N VAL A 27 -10.90 3.18 -3.47
CA VAL A 27 -10.43 3.38 -2.10
C VAL A 27 -11.39 2.77 -1.08
N ASP A 28 -12.69 2.85 -1.33
CA ASP A 28 -13.68 2.31 -0.39
C ASP A 28 -13.58 0.80 -0.32
N GLU A 29 -13.40 0.11 -1.45
CA GLU A 29 -13.18 -1.33 -1.44
C GLU A 29 -11.86 -1.69 -0.75
N CYS A 30 -10.77 -0.94 -1.00
CA CYS A 30 -9.51 -1.15 -0.28
C CYS A 30 -9.72 -1.18 1.22
N LEU A 31 -10.49 -0.22 1.74
CA LEU A 31 -10.71 -0.07 3.18
C LEU A 31 -11.56 -1.18 3.77
N THR A 32 -12.36 -1.88 2.96
CA THR A 32 -13.14 -3.03 3.46
C THR A 32 -12.25 -4.19 3.87
N TYR A 33 -11.00 -4.25 3.40
CA TYR A 33 -10.04 -5.32 3.71
C TYR A 33 -9.19 -5.00 4.93
N SER A 34 -9.32 -3.81 5.51
CA SER A 34 -8.52 -3.38 6.67
C SER A 34 -9.38 -3.11 7.89
N ALA A 35 -8.77 -3.31 9.07
CA ALA A 35 -9.42 -2.99 10.33
C ALA A 35 -9.62 -1.48 10.46
N PRO A 36 -10.72 -1.02 11.11
CA PRO A 36 -10.93 0.43 11.32
C PRO A 36 -9.81 1.12 12.06
N ASP A 37 -9.11 0.40 12.94
CA ASP A 37 -7.97 0.90 13.72
C ASP A 37 -6.64 0.46 13.12
N LEU A 38 -6.57 0.31 11.80
CA LEU A 38 -5.36 -0.08 11.06
C LEU A 38 -4.15 0.70 11.53
N ILE A 39 -3.04 0.00 11.73
CA ILE A 39 -1.74 0.60 12.06
C ILE A 39 -0.91 0.65 10.79
N ILE A 40 -0.43 1.83 10.43
CA ILE A 40 0.32 2.08 9.19
C ILE A 40 1.73 2.51 9.55
N ASN A 41 2.72 1.68 9.22
CA ASN A 41 4.13 1.98 9.45
C ASN A 41 4.79 2.30 8.11
N LEU A 42 5.06 3.58 7.88
CA LEU A 42 5.80 4.04 6.70
C LEU A 42 7.27 4.17 7.07
N ALA A 43 8.15 3.54 6.29
CA ALA A 43 9.59 3.50 6.61
C ALA A 43 10.20 4.90 6.71
N GLU A 44 9.69 5.89 5.97
CA GLU A 44 10.17 7.26 5.97
C GLU A 44 9.67 8.10 7.14
N LEU A 45 8.72 7.59 7.93
CA LEU A 45 8.17 8.34 9.08
C LEU A 45 8.59 7.67 10.40
N PRO A 46 8.93 8.47 11.43
CA PRO A 46 9.41 7.91 12.70
C PRO A 46 8.33 7.24 13.54
N GLU A 47 7.06 7.57 13.34
CA GLU A 47 5.97 7.06 14.16
C GLU A 47 4.86 6.45 13.30
N PRO A 48 4.16 5.42 13.84
CA PRO A 48 3.03 4.82 13.11
C PRO A 48 1.90 5.81 12.93
N GLN A 49 1.20 5.65 11.81
CA GLN A 49 -0.04 6.35 11.51
C GLN A 49 -1.21 5.41 11.79
N HIS A 50 -2.43 5.93 11.94
CA HIS A 50 -3.58 5.11 12.34
C HIS A 50 -4.83 5.44 11.54
N GLY A 51 -5.60 4.40 11.22
CA GLY A 51 -7.00 4.50 10.83
C GLY A 51 -7.24 4.64 9.34
N HIS A 52 -8.51 4.43 8.99
CA HIS A 52 -8.97 4.47 7.59
C HIS A 52 -8.82 5.85 6.97
N GLU A 53 -9.12 6.92 7.71
CA GLU A 53 -9.05 8.27 7.14
C GLU A 53 -7.62 8.64 6.77
N THR A 54 -6.65 8.30 7.60
CA THR A 54 -5.24 8.52 7.31
C THR A 54 -4.79 7.74 6.07
N TRP A 55 -5.23 6.49 5.97
CA TRP A 55 -4.92 5.66 4.80
C TRP A 55 -5.54 6.25 3.53
N ARG A 56 -6.80 6.69 3.63
CA ARG A 56 -7.51 7.34 2.51
C ARG A 56 -6.76 8.57 2.01
N GLN A 57 -6.29 9.41 2.92
CA GLN A 57 -5.55 10.62 2.57
C GLN A 57 -4.27 10.29 1.79
N GLY A 58 -3.53 9.27 2.24
CA GLY A 58 -2.33 8.82 1.52
C GLY A 58 -2.65 8.27 0.13
N PHE A 59 -3.69 7.47 0.03
CA PHE A 59 -4.16 6.93 -1.25
C PHE A 59 -4.53 8.07 -2.23
N GLU A 60 -5.31 9.03 -1.77
CA GLU A 60 -5.75 10.15 -2.59
C GLU A 60 -4.57 11.03 -3.03
N MET A 61 -3.60 11.24 -2.14
CA MET A 61 -2.39 11.98 -2.46
C MET A 61 -1.62 11.30 -3.61
N LEU A 62 -1.44 9.99 -3.52
CA LEU A 62 -0.76 9.22 -4.57
C LEU A 62 -1.54 9.28 -5.89
N ARG A 63 -2.86 9.17 -5.84
CA ARG A 63 -3.69 9.18 -7.04
C ARG A 63 -3.75 10.56 -7.70
N ARG A 64 -3.63 11.64 -6.94
CA ARG A 64 -3.52 12.97 -7.54
C ARG A 64 -2.18 13.16 -8.27
N ALA A 65 -1.11 12.65 -7.65
CA ALA A 65 0.23 12.76 -8.24
C ALA A 65 0.41 11.81 -9.44
N PHE A 66 -0.09 10.58 -9.30
CA PHE A 66 0.04 9.51 -10.28
C PHE A 66 -1.33 8.87 -10.54
N PRO A 67 -2.19 9.49 -11.36
CA PRO A 67 -3.56 8.99 -11.56
C PRO A 67 -3.63 7.57 -12.14
N ASP A 68 -2.62 7.17 -12.89
CA ASP A 68 -2.52 5.86 -13.53
C ASP A 68 -1.67 4.87 -12.73
N LEU A 69 -1.37 5.16 -11.46
CA LEU A 69 -0.50 4.32 -10.64
C LEU A 69 -1.06 2.90 -10.53
N ARG A 70 -0.21 1.91 -10.84
CA ARG A 70 -0.55 0.50 -10.70
C ARG A 70 0.55 -0.21 -9.93
N ALA A 71 0.10 -1.09 -9.05
CA ALA A 71 0.97 -1.98 -8.28
C ALA A 71 0.95 -3.36 -8.93
N HIS A 72 2.12 -3.91 -9.20
CA HIS A 72 2.28 -5.28 -9.67
C HIS A 72 2.95 -6.10 -8.57
N ILE A 73 2.29 -7.18 -8.14
CA ILE A 73 2.86 -8.09 -7.16
C ILE A 73 3.85 -8.99 -7.89
N GLU A 74 5.14 -8.83 -7.59
CA GLU A 74 6.19 -9.67 -8.15
C GLU A 74 6.38 -10.94 -7.35
N ASP A 75 6.11 -10.88 -6.04
CA ASP A 75 6.28 -12.01 -5.15
C ASP A 75 5.39 -11.82 -3.93
N ILE A 76 4.83 -12.91 -3.41
CA ILE A 76 3.99 -12.89 -2.22
C ILE A 76 4.25 -14.16 -1.41
N VAL A 77 4.49 -13.99 -0.11
CA VAL A 77 4.76 -15.09 0.81
C VAL A 77 3.91 -14.89 2.05
N ALA A 78 3.23 -15.94 2.48
CA ALA A 78 2.40 -15.90 3.69
C ALA A 78 2.84 -16.98 4.66
N ALA A 79 2.95 -16.62 5.93
CA ALA A 79 3.28 -17.52 7.01
C ALA A 79 2.61 -17.02 8.28
N GLU A 80 1.95 -17.91 9.00
CA GLU A 80 1.21 -17.57 10.23
C GLU A 80 0.21 -16.44 9.97
N ASP A 81 0.29 -15.33 10.69
CA ASP A 81 -0.60 -14.18 10.50
C ASP A 81 0.02 -13.08 9.62
N LYS A 82 1.15 -13.33 8.99
CA LYS A 82 1.87 -12.35 8.20
C LYS A 82 1.87 -12.66 6.71
N VAL A 83 1.83 -11.59 5.91
CA VAL A 83 2.00 -11.68 4.47
C VAL A 83 3.08 -10.70 4.06
N ALA A 84 4.05 -11.16 3.29
CA ALA A 84 5.10 -10.32 2.72
C ALA A 84 4.91 -10.21 1.22
N VAL A 85 5.02 -8.99 0.68
CA VAL A 85 4.90 -8.77 -0.76
C VAL A 85 6.07 -7.95 -1.27
N ARG A 86 6.50 -8.28 -2.47
CA ARG A 86 7.45 -7.50 -3.23
C ARG A 86 6.71 -6.93 -4.44
N LEU A 87 6.66 -5.60 -4.50
CA LEU A 87 5.82 -4.87 -5.44
C LEU A 87 6.66 -4.01 -6.37
N ARG A 88 6.13 -3.79 -7.57
CA ARG A 88 6.62 -2.80 -8.51
C ARG A 88 5.48 -1.87 -8.86
N PHE A 89 5.71 -0.58 -8.61
CA PHE A 89 4.75 0.47 -8.94
C PHE A 89 5.18 1.17 -10.22
N ARG A 90 4.20 1.49 -11.07
CA ARG A 90 4.40 2.26 -12.29
C ARG A 90 3.32 3.30 -12.42
N GLY A 91 3.70 4.48 -12.89
CA GLY A 91 2.76 5.56 -13.10
C GLY A 91 3.39 6.72 -13.86
N THR A 92 2.57 7.75 -14.08
CA THR A 92 3.00 8.99 -14.74
C THR A 92 2.81 10.15 -13.77
N HIS A 93 3.84 10.96 -13.59
CA HIS A 93 3.82 12.11 -12.68
C HIS A 93 3.02 13.25 -13.32
N SER A 94 1.70 13.19 -13.18
CA SER A 94 0.75 14.12 -13.81
C SER A 94 0.22 15.18 -12.85
N GLY A 95 0.49 15.06 -11.56
CA GLY A 95 0.08 16.01 -10.52
C GLY A 95 1.21 16.27 -9.54
N GLU A 96 1.06 17.30 -8.71
CA GLU A 96 2.04 17.60 -7.68
C GLU A 96 2.25 16.42 -6.74
N PHE A 97 3.53 16.14 -6.42
CA PHE A 97 3.89 15.13 -5.43
C PHE A 97 4.85 15.73 -4.41
N LEU A 98 4.38 15.87 -3.16
CA LEU A 98 5.19 16.37 -2.03
C LEU A 98 5.94 17.66 -2.37
N GLY A 99 5.25 18.61 -2.99
CA GLY A 99 5.81 19.89 -3.38
C GLY A 99 6.50 19.91 -4.73
N LEU A 100 6.64 18.78 -5.40
CA LEU A 100 7.24 18.70 -6.73
C LEU A 100 6.17 18.86 -7.80
N PRO A 101 6.23 19.91 -8.65
CA PRO A 101 5.25 20.07 -9.72
C PRO A 101 5.29 18.91 -10.71
N ALA A 102 4.16 18.66 -11.37
CA ALA A 102 4.03 17.60 -12.36
C ALA A 102 5.11 17.70 -13.44
N THR A 103 5.83 16.60 -13.66
CA THR A 103 6.89 16.52 -14.67
C THR A 103 6.45 15.86 -15.96
N GLY A 104 5.34 15.13 -15.94
CA GLY A 104 4.89 14.28 -17.04
C GLY A 104 5.73 13.03 -17.26
N ARG A 105 6.68 12.76 -16.38
CA ARG A 105 7.60 11.62 -16.51
C ARG A 105 6.94 10.32 -16.10
N SER A 106 7.26 9.24 -16.80
CA SER A 106 6.95 7.89 -16.35
C SER A 106 7.90 7.51 -15.22
N VAL A 107 7.35 6.93 -14.15
CA VAL A 107 8.14 6.49 -13.01
C VAL A 107 7.89 5.01 -12.73
N GLU A 108 8.88 4.38 -12.13
CA GLU A 108 8.81 2.99 -11.70
C GLU A 108 9.64 2.85 -10.43
N TYR A 109 9.04 2.26 -9.38
CA TYR A 109 9.78 2.03 -8.15
C TYR A 109 9.27 0.75 -7.47
N VAL A 110 10.11 0.18 -6.60
CA VAL A 110 9.78 -1.02 -5.86
C VAL A 110 9.34 -0.68 -4.44
N SER A 111 8.56 -1.59 -3.85
CA SER A 111 8.16 -1.51 -2.45
C SER A 111 8.16 -2.89 -1.86
N HIS A 112 8.70 -3.04 -0.65
CA HIS A 112 8.61 -4.27 0.12
C HIS A 112 7.69 -4.01 1.30
N GLU A 113 6.63 -4.81 1.42
CA GLU A 113 5.59 -4.57 2.39
C GLU A 113 5.25 -5.83 3.17
N PHE A 114 4.95 -5.64 4.45
CA PHE A 114 4.48 -6.71 5.32
C PHE A 114 3.10 -6.33 5.85
N TYR A 115 2.25 -7.34 6.01
CA TYR A 115 0.90 -7.17 6.55
C TYR A 115 0.66 -8.18 7.65
N ARG A 116 0.05 -7.73 8.74
CA ARG A 116 -0.43 -8.61 9.80
C ARG A 116 -1.94 -8.70 9.70
N ILE A 117 -2.44 -9.94 9.68
CA ILE A 117 -3.86 -10.21 9.54
C ILE A 117 -4.42 -10.65 10.89
N ALA A 118 -5.52 -10.03 11.29
CA ALA A 118 -6.25 -10.39 12.51
C ALA A 118 -7.74 -10.30 12.23
N ASN A 119 -8.49 -11.30 12.65
CA ASN A 119 -9.95 -11.38 12.45
C ASN A 119 -10.35 -11.23 10.98
N GLY A 120 -9.53 -11.78 10.07
CA GLY A 120 -9.78 -11.74 8.64
C GLY A 120 -9.58 -10.39 7.97
N LEU A 121 -8.96 -9.44 8.66
CA LEU A 121 -8.68 -8.09 8.16
C LEU A 121 -7.22 -7.74 8.32
N ILE A 122 -6.73 -6.82 7.48
CA ILE A 122 -5.39 -6.25 7.64
C ILE A 122 -5.42 -5.33 8.86
N ALA A 123 -4.69 -5.72 9.91
CA ALA A 123 -4.64 -4.98 11.18
C ALA A 123 -3.45 -4.03 11.26
N GLU A 124 -2.36 -4.37 10.58
CA GLU A 124 -1.13 -3.58 10.60
C GLU A 124 -0.38 -3.79 9.30
N GLU A 125 0.24 -2.73 8.80
CA GLU A 125 1.07 -2.80 7.60
C GLU A 125 2.39 -2.07 7.81
N TRP A 126 3.45 -2.60 7.18
CA TRP A 126 4.78 -2.01 7.12
C TRP A 126 5.11 -1.80 5.66
N ILE A 127 5.33 -0.55 5.28
CA ILE A 127 5.55 -0.16 3.88
C ILE A 127 6.93 0.46 3.76
N CYS A 128 7.79 -0.18 2.98
CA CYS A 128 9.13 0.31 2.69
C CYS A 128 9.28 0.46 1.18
N SER A 129 8.89 1.63 0.68
CA SER A 129 9.02 1.98 -0.75
C SER A 129 10.37 2.64 -1.02
N ASP A 130 10.92 2.41 -2.21
CA ASP A 130 12.17 3.04 -2.64
C ASP A 130 11.92 4.49 -3.05
N MET A 131 11.71 5.33 -2.05
CA MET A 131 11.42 6.75 -2.25
C MET A 131 12.62 7.50 -2.85
N ALA A 132 13.84 7.07 -2.51
CA ALA A 132 15.05 7.68 -3.07
C ALA A 132 15.08 7.54 -4.60
N SER A 133 14.75 6.34 -5.11
CA SER A 133 14.68 6.12 -6.55
C SER A 133 13.57 6.96 -7.19
N LEU A 134 12.40 7.01 -6.55
CA LEU A 134 11.30 7.81 -7.05
C LEU A 134 11.68 9.30 -7.17
N PHE A 135 12.25 9.86 -6.11
CA PHE A 135 12.67 11.27 -6.13
C PHE A 135 13.74 11.55 -7.19
N ARG A 136 14.69 10.62 -7.40
CA ARG A 136 15.67 10.76 -8.48
C ARG A 136 15.01 10.85 -9.86
N GLN A 137 13.98 10.05 -10.08
CA GLN A 137 13.25 10.03 -11.36
C GLN A 137 12.46 11.32 -11.58
N LEU A 138 12.08 12.01 -10.51
CA LEU A 138 11.31 13.26 -10.58
C LEU A 138 12.19 14.51 -10.60
N SER A 139 13.50 14.35 -10.51
CA SER A 139 14.45 15.46 -10.52
C SER A 139 14.79 15.94 -11.92
#